data_1a9de97d639f43750025b052e0ae9a14
#
_entry.id   1a9de97d639f43750025b052e0ae9a14
#
_cell.length_a   1.000
_cell.length_b   1.000
_cell.length_c   1.000
_cell.angle_alpha   90.00
_cell.angle_beta   90.00
_cell.angle_gamma   90.00
#
_symmetry.space_group_name_H-M   'P 1'
#
loop_
_entity.id
_entity.type
_entity.pdbx_description
1 polymer ?
#
loop_
_entity_poly.entity_id
_entity_poly.type
_entity_poly.pdbx_seq_one_letter_code
_entity_poly.pdbx_strand_id
1 'polypeptide(L)'
;GKRDPNIVKDSLFTLKRGDVFHIISENYAYKTETYYSILQHELKGEPVQPTTRAILDAYVVPLSLERAKLAGIPMCTWGISQGYIPLPAILYGLNYFATPSDYFVVRDTDQAKEVIKHLTNKGKYPFCYQKLTDDATIHSCVGIFGKTTPSCPEIPPLVQKVYEQFLMPLVTMNFVKTAGSY
;
A
#
# COMPACT_ATOMS: atom_id res chain seq x y z
N GLY A 1 -18.04 19.04 -23.21
CA GLY A 1 -16.86 18.25 -23.48
C GLY A 1 -17.22 16.77 -23.51
N LYS A 2 -16.82 16.04 -24.55
CA LYS A 2 -17.00 14.59 -24.60
C LYS A 2 -16.16 13.98 -23.47
N ARG A 3 -16.80 13.23 -22.58
CA ARG A 3 -16.11 12.45 -21.56
C ARG A 3 -15.25 11.39 -22.26
N ASP A 4 -13.97 11.31 -21.90
CA ASP A 4 -13.09 10.24 -22.34
C ASP A 4 -13.66 8.93 -21.78
N PRO A 5 -14.06 7.93 -22.63
CA PRO A 5 -14.59 6.67 -22.16
C PRO A 5 -13.58 5.80 -21.41
N ASN A 6 -12.29 6.15 -21.44
CA ASN A 6 -11.21 5.44 -20.77
C ASN A 6 -10.90 6.01 -19.36
N ILE A 7 -11.52 7.12 -18.96
CA ILE A 7 -11.41 7.59 -17.58
C ILE A 7 -12.36 6.75 -16.73
N VAL A 8 -11.84 5.70 -16.14
CA VAL A 8 -12.53 4.96 -15.09
C VAL A 8 -12.63 5.90 -13.90
N LYS A 9 -13.85 6.31 -13.60
CA LYS A 9 -14.11 7.08 -12.38
C LYS A 9 -13.89 6.12 -11.21
N ASP A 10 -13.04 6.49 -10.25
CA ASP A 10 -12.82 5.72 -9.04
C ASP A 10 -14.20 5.40 -8.41
N SER A 11 -14.42 4.11 -8.14
CA SER A 11 -15.66 3.69 -7.49
C SER A 11 -15.60 4.14 -6.03
N LEU A 12 -16.57 4.93 -5.62
CA LEU A 12 -16.71 5.42 -4.25
C LEU A 12 -18.09 5.01 -3.70
N PHE A 13 -18.07 4.23 -2.62
CA PHE A 13 -19.29 3.81 -1.92
C PHE A 13 -19.19 4.17 -0.44
N THR A 14 -20.29 4.65 0.11
CA THR A 14 -20.44 4.90 1.54
C THR A 14 -21.43 3.90 2.13
N LEU A 15 -20.97 3.13 3.13
CA LEU A 15 -21.79 2.18 3.87
C LEU A 15 -21.83 2.59 5.33
N LYS A 16 -23.02 2.81 5.89
CA LYS A 16 -23.20 3.07 7.33
C LYS A 16 -23.52 1.76 8.06
N ARG A 17 -22.72 1.44 9.09
CA ARG A 17 -22.93 0.33 10.02
C ARG A 17 -22.93 0.85 11.45
N GLY A 18 -24.09 0.80 12.13
CA GLY A 18 -24.26 1.51 13.40
C GLY A 18 -24.01 3.00 13.21
N ASP A 19 -23.11 3.58 14.00
CA ASP A 19 -22.76 4.99 13.92
C ASP A 19 -21.54 5.27 13.04
N VAL A 20 -20.88 4.23 12.46
CA VAL A 20 -19.66 4.35 11.69
C VAL A 20 -19.94 4.39 10.19
N PHE A 21 -19.38 5.36 9.50
CA PHE A 21 -19.36 5.44 8.03
C PHE A 21 -18.13 4.70 7.51
N HIS A 22 -18.34 3.70 6.65
CA HIS A 22 -17.28 3.00 5.94
C HIS A 22 -17.20 3.52 4.52
N ILE A 23 -16.08 4.14 4.18
CA ILE A 23 -15.81 4.65 2.84
C ILE A 23 -15.05 3.57 2.09
N ILE A 24 -15.65 3.04 1.03
CA ILE A 24 -15.12 1.94 0.23
C ILE A 24 -14.72 2.49 -1.13
N SER A 25 -13.44 2.36 -1.47
CA SER A 25 -12.89 2.84 -2.73
C SER A 25 -11.64 2.03 -3.12
N GLU A 26 -11.33 1.99 -4.39
CA GLU A 26 -10.09 1.43 -4.90
C GLU A 26 -8.89 2.38 -4.72
N ASN A 27 -9.16 3.67 -4.52
CA ASN A 27 -8.13 4.69 -4.40
C ASN A 27 -8.41 5.65 -3.24
N TYR A 28 -7.59 5.57 -2.20
CA TYR A 28 -7.64 6.46 -1.03
C TYR A 28 -6.53 7.51 -1.03
N ALA A 29 -5.80 7.65 -2.13
CA ALA A 29 -4.65 8.56 -2.18
C ALA A 29 -5.02 9.98 -1.79
N TYR A 30 -4.06 10.71 -1.24
CA TYR A 30 -4.19 12.11 -0.90
C TYR A 30 -4.68 12.95 -2.09
N LYS A 31 -5.62 13.86 -1.85
CA LYS A 31 -6.28 14.69 -2.86
C LYS A 31 -7.22 13.97 -3.84
N THR A 32 -7.63 12.75 -3.55
CA THR A 32 -8.73 12.09 -4.29
C THR A 32 -10.09 12.49 -3.73
N GLU A 33 -11.17 12.23 -4.49
CA GLU A 33 -12.55 12.42 -4.03
C GLU A 33 -12.82 11.60 -2.76
N THR A 34 -12.30 10.38 -2.71
CA THR A 34 -12.38 9.49 -1.54
C THR A 34 -11.76 10.13 -0.30
N TYR A 35 -10.54 10.68 -0.43
CA TYR A 35 -9.85 11.33 0.68
C TYR A 35 -10.65 12.52 1.23
N TYR A 36 -11.20 13.36 0.35
CA TYR A 36 -12.03 14.49 0.75
C TYR A 36 -13.35 14.05 1.39
N SER A 37 -13.98 12.98 0.91
CA SER A 37 -15.19 12.42 1.52
C SER A 37 -14.91 11.99 2.97
N ILE A 38 -13.82 11.28 3.22
CA ILE A 38 -13.42 10.87 4.56
C ILE A 38 -13.16 12.10 5.44
N LEU A 39 -12.39 13.07 4.95
CA LEU A 39 -12.10 14.31 5.68
C LEU A 39 -13.38 15.08 6.04
N GLN A 40 -14.39 15.11 5.17
CA GLN A 40 -15.66 15.75 5.45
C GLN A 40 -16.40 15.10 6.64
N HIS A 41 -16.39 13.76 6.74
CA HIS A 41 -16.96 13.05 7.89
C HIS A 41 -16.17 13.38 9.17
N GLU A 42 -14.82 13.36 9.12
CA GLU A 42 -13.98 13.71 10.27
C GLU A 42 -14.24 15.15 10.76
N LEU A 43 -14.34 16.13 9.84
CA LEU A 43 -14.61 17.53 10.19
C LEU A 43 -16.00 17.76 10.80
N LYS A 44 -16.96 16.89 10.52
CA LYS A 44 -18.29 16.90 11.15
C LYS A 44 -18.32 16.16 12.49
N GLY A 45 -17.20 15.52 12.91
CA GLY A 45 -17.16 14.67 14.08
C GLY A 45 -17.88 13.33 13.92
N GLU A 46 -18.14 12.91 12.70
CA GLU A 46 -18.80 11.64 12.39
C GLU A 46 -17.76 10.51 12.38
N PRO A 47 -18.00 9.38 13.07
CA PRO A 47 -17.10 8.24 13.03
C PRO A 47 -16.98 7.68 11.61
N VAL A 48 -15.76 7.61 11.07
CA VAL A 48 -15.49 7.16 9.71
C VAL A 48 -14.31 6.20 9.64
N GLN A 49 -14.35 5.25 8.73
CA GLN A 49 -13.29 4.29 8.41
C GLN A 49 -13.09 4.17 6.90
N PRO A 50 -11.82 4.24 6.44
CA PRO A 50 -10.62 4.57 7.21
C PRO A 50 -10.63 6.03 7.65
N THR A 51 -9.77 6.41 8.61
CA THR A 51 -9.46 7.81 8.90
C THR A 51 -8.43 8.34 7.92
N THR A 52 -8.35 9.67 7.74
CA THR A 52 -7.30 10.29 6.92
C THR A 52 -5.90 9.94 7.44
N ARG A 53 -5.73 9.80 8.75
CA ARG A 53 -4.48 9.35 9.36
C ARG A 53 -4.14 7.92 8.99
N ALA A 54 -5.10 7.00 9.07
CA ALA A 54 -4.89 5.60 8.70
C ALA A 54 -4.48 5.46 7.22
N ILE A 55 -5.06 6.28 6.35
CA ILE A 55 -4.67 6.35 4.94
C ILE A 55 -3.22 6.78 4.78
N LEU A 56 -2.80 7.86 5.44
CA LEU A 56 -1.40 8.32 5.36
C LEU A 56 -0.44 7.24 5.88
N ASP A 57 -0.78 6.60 6.99
CA ASP A 57 0.02 5.51 7.55
C ASP A 57 0.09 4.28 6.61
N ALA A 58 -0.95 4.01 5.82
CA ALA A 58 -0.97 2.92 4.84
C ALA A 58 -0.24 3.27 3.52
N TYR A 59 -0.37 4.51 3.06
CA TYR A 59 0.14 4.94 1.76
C TYR A 59 1.61 5.41 1.79
N VAL A 60 2.13 5.78 2.95
CA VAL A 60 3.56 6.07 3.11
C VAL A 60 4.29 4.79 3.47
N VAL A 61 4.94 4.15 2.50
CA VAL A 61 5.49 2.80 2.62
C VAL A 61 6.32 2.56 3.89
N PRO A 62 7.28 3.41 4.30
CA PRO A 62 7.99 3.19 5.56
C PRO A 62 7.09 3.16 6.80
N LEU A 63 6.02 3.97 6.81
CA LEU A 63 5.07 3.97 7.94
C LEU A 63 4.23 2.70 7.94
N SER A 64 3.77 2.25 6.77
CA SER A 64 2.99 1.02 6.67
C SER A 64 3.81 -0.20 7.08
N LEU A 65 5.08 -0.27 6.68
CA LEU A 65 6.00 -1.34 7.06
C LEU A 65 6.29 -1.34 8.58
N GLU A 66 6.53 -0.17 9.17
CA GLU A 66 6.75 -0.08 10.61
C GLU A 66 5.50 -0.47 11.42
N ARG A 67 4.31 -0.04 11.00
CA ARG A 67 3.06 -0.45 11.64
C ARG A 67 2.81 -1.94 11.50
N ALA A 68 3.04 -2.51 10.33
CA ALA A 68 2.92 -3.94 10.11
C ALA A 68 3.89 -4.73 11.01
N LYS A 69 5.14 -4.27 11.15
CA LYS A 69 6.13 -4.85 12.05
C LYS A 69 5.67 -4.83 13.52
N LEU A 70 5.18 -3.69 13.99
CA LEU A 70 4.64 -3.54 15.35
C LEU A 70 3.41 -4.42 15.60
N ALA A 71 2.63 -4.69 14.57
CA ALA A 71 1.48 -5.62 14.62
C ALA A 71 1.87 -7.10 14.53
N GLY A 72 3.16 -7.42 14.42
CA GLY A 72 3.64 -8.79 14.27
C GLY A 72 3.25 -9.43 12.93
N ILE A 73 3.12 -8.62 11.88
CA ILE A 73 2.95 -9.10 10.51
C ILE A 73 4.34 -9.44 9.97
N PRO A 74 4.56 -10.67 9.45
CA PRO A 74 5.82 -11.03 8.82
C PRO A 74 6.14 -10.09 7.65
N MET A 75 7.41 -9.71 7.52
CA MET A 75 7.83 -8.84 6.42
C MET A 75 9.30 -9.01 6.07
N CYS A 76 9.65 -8.68 4.86
CA CYS A 76 11.03 -8.59 4.42
C CYS A 76 11.78 -7.48 5.16
N THR A 77 13.08 -7.66 5.35
CA THR A 77 13.95 -6.57 5.83
C THR A 77 13.85 -5.38 4.90
N TRP A 78 13.64 -4.18 5.45
CA TRP A 78 13.47 -2.97 4.69
C TRP A 78 14.33 -1.81 5.21
N GLY A 79 14.45 -0.78 4.41
CA GLY A 79 15.17 0.44 4.78
C GLY A 79 14.92 1.59 3.82
N ILE A 80 15.46 2.76 4.19
CA ILE A 80 15.45 3.96 3.36
C ILE A 80 16.87 4.20 2.89
N SER A 81 17.05 4.51 1.61
CA SER A 81 18.36 4.75 1.00
C SER A 81 18.31 5.88 -0.02
N GLN A 82 19.48 6.40 -0.35
CA GLN A 82 19.68 7.32 -1.49
C GLN A 82 20.57 6.72 -2.58
N GLY A 83 21.15 5.54 -2.35
CA GLY A 83 22.10 4.95 -3.28
C GLY A 83 22.12 3.43 -3.22
N TYR A 84 22.92 2.86 -2.30
CA TYR A 84 23.11 1.43 -2.23
C TYR A 84 21.90 0.68 -1.66
N ILE A 85 21.65 -0.50 -2.24
CA ILE A 85 20.63 -1.45 -1.78
C ILE A 85 21.16 -2.88 -1.86
N PRO A 86 20.71 -3.79 -0.98
CA PRO A 86 20.89 -5.22 -1.19
C PRO A 86 20.00 -5.68 -2.37
N LEU A 87 20.51 -6.55 -3.23
CA LEU A 87 19.77 -7.16 -4.34
C LEU A 87 19.53 -8.66 -4.05
N PRO A 88 18.44 -9.23 -4.55
CA PRO A 88 17.29 -8.55 -5.18
C PRO A 88 16.44 -7.76 -4.18
N ALA A 89 15.66 -6.78 -4.68
CA ALA A 89 14.84 -5.92 -3.83
C ALA A 89 13.57 -5.43 -4.53
N ILE A 90 12.59 -5.02 -3.72
CA ILE A 90 11.48 -4.17 -4.13
C ILE A 90 11.82 -2.73 -3.78
N LEU A 91 11.60 -1.80 -4.69
CA LEU A 91 11.85 -0.38 -4.51
C LEU A 91 10.56 0.42 -4.59
N TYR A 92 10.44 1.42 -3.72
CA TYR A 92 9.29 2.33 -3.64
C TYR A 92 9.77 3.77 -3.62
N GLY A 93 9.10 4.64 -4.37
CA GLY A 93 9.33 6.08 -4.30
C GLY A 93 8.85 6.68 -2.98
N LEU A 94 9.56 7.67 -2.47
CA LEU A 94 9.18 8.47 -1.30
C LEU A 94 8.93 9.93 -1.67
N ASN A 95 8.77 10.22 -2.95
CA ASN A 95 8.38 11.55 -3.39
C ASN A 95 6.87 11.76 -3.22
N TYR A 96 6.44 13.00 -3.33
CA TYR A 96 5.05 13.41 -3.12
C TYR A 96 4.02 12.75 -4.07
N PHE A 97 4.47 12.24 -5.21
CA PHE A 97 3.62 11.62 -6.23
C PHE A 97 3.66 10.09 -6.18
N ALA A 98 4.54 9.51 -5.38
CA ALA A 98 4.66 8.06 -5.27
C ALA A 98 3.48 7.47 -4.49
N THR A 99 2.98 6.34 -4.97
CA THR A 99 1.97 5.54 -4.29
C THR A 99 2.52 4.14 -4.00
N PRO A 100 2.00 3.41 -3.01
CA PRO A 100 2.43 2.04 -2.73
C PRO A 100 2.20 1.06 -3.87
N SER A 101 1.33 1.38 -4.82
CA SER A 101 1.12 0.59 -6.04
C SER A 101 2.25 0.75 -7.06
N ASP A 102 3.03 1.83 -6.97
CA ASP A 102 4.15 2.11 -7.85
C ASP A 102 5.44 1.51 -7.28
N TYR A 103 5.57 0.20 -7.35
CA TYR A 103 6.76 -0.52 -6.90
C TYR A 103 7.50 -1.16 -8.07
N PHE A 104 8.81 -1.35 -7.88
CA PHE A 104 9.69 -1.95 -8.86
C PHE A 104 10.47 -3.10 -8.24
N VAL A 105 10.45 -4.26 -8.89
CA VAL A 105 11.29 -5.40 -8.51
C VAL A 105 12.58 -5.31 -9.31
N VAL A 106 13.70 -5.23 -8.62
CA VAL A 106 15.04 -5.16 -9.23
C VAL A 106 15.88 -6.35 -8.79
N ARG A 107 16.56 -6.98 -9.75
CA ARG A 107 17.35 -8.18 -9.50
C ARG A 107 18.85 -7.99 -9.77
N ASP A 108 19.20 -7.01 -10.58
CA ASP A 108 20.58 -6.68 -10.94
C ASP A 108 20.90 -5.19 -10.75
N THR A 109 22.19 -4.89 -10.76
CA THR A 109 22.70 -3.54 -10.47
C THR A 109 22.31 -2.51 -11.54
N ASP A 110 22.23 -2.90 -12.80
CA ASP A 110 21.97 -1.94 -13.87
C ASP A 110 20.49 -1.56 -13.89
N GLN A 111 19.61 -2.55 -13.73
CA GLN A 111 18.18 -2.32 -13.52
C GLN A 111 17.95 -1.43 -12.28
N ALA A 112 18.65 -1.72 -11.17
CA ALA A 112 18.53 -0.94 -9.95
C ALA A 112 18.93 0.52 -10.15
N LYS A 113 20.03 0.81 -10.86
CA LYS A 113 20.48 2.17 -11.15
C LYS A 113 19.43 2.99 -11.89
N GLU A 114 18.82 2.42 -12.94
CA GLU A 114 17.80 3.11 -13.73
C GLU A 114 16.53 3.39 -12.91
N VAL A 115 16.07 2.41 -12.13
CA VAL A 115 14.90 2.58 -11.27
C VAL A 115 15.18 3.60 -10.17
N ILE A 116 16.33 3.54 -9.49
CA ILE A 116 16.72 4.52 -8.46
C ILE A 116 16.78 5.92 -9.03
N LYS A 117 17.38 6.11 -10.19
CA LYS A 117 17.43 7.41 -10.88
C LYS A 117 16.03 7.99 -11.13
N HIS A 118 15.09 7.12 -11.52
CA HIS A 118 13.69 7.50 -11.71
C HIS A 118 13.01 7.86 -10.38
N LEU A 119 13.02 6.97 -9.40
CA LEU A 119 12.36 7.14 -8.11
C LEU A 119 12.89 8.33 -7.31
N THR A 120 14.19 8.57 -7.38
CA THR A 120 14.85 9.66 -6.63
C THR A 120 14.80 10.99 -7.35
N ASN A 121 14.24 11.06 -8.55
CA ASN A 121 14.36 12.24 -9.43
C ASN A 121 15.84 12.68 -9.56
N LYS A 122 16.68 11.76 -10.04
CA LYS A 122 18.13 11.95 -10.20
C LYS A 122 18.86 12.26 -8.89
N GLY A 123 18.51 11.56 -7.81
CA GLY A 123 19.17 11.68 -6.50
C GLY A 123 18.60 12.77 -5.59
N LYS A 124 17.52 13.44 -5.98
CA LYS A 124 16.89 14.50 -5.18
C LYS A 124 16.13 13.98 -3.96
N TYR A 125 15.52 12.80 -4.06
CA TYR A 125 14.71 12.20 -3.01
C TYR A 125 15.27 10.85 -2.57
N PRO A 126 15.08 10.44 -1.30
CA PRO A 126 15.32 9.07 -0.89
C PRO A 126 14.25 8.13 -1.48
N PHE A 127 14.49 6.83 -1.36
CA PHE A 127 13.56 5.78 -1.70
C PHE A 127 13.53 4.72 -0.59
N CYS A 128 12.44 3.95 -0.51
CA CYS A 128 12.33 2.81 0.38
C CYS A 128 12.61 1.51 -0.39
N TYR A 129 13.22 0.54 0.28
CA TYR A 129 13.43 -0.79 -0.29
C TYR A 129 13.02 -1.89 0.67
N GLN A 130 12.62 -3.03 0.14
CA GLN A 130 12.50 -4.30 0.85
C GLN A 130 13.43 -5.33 0.19
N LYS A 131 14.31 -5.95 0.99
CA LYS A 131 15.21 -7.01 0.52
C LYS A 131 14.41 -8.26 0.20
N LEU A 132 14.66 -8.84 -0.96
CA LEU A 132 14.11 -10.13 -1.38
C LEU A 132 15.15 -11.24 -1.26
N THR A 133 14.70 -12.49 -1.32
CA THR A 133 15.51 -13.67 -1.63
C THR A 133 15.43 -13.96 -3.13
N ASP A 134 16.36 -14.75 -3.66
CA ASP A 134 16.40 -15.05 -5.11
C ASP A 134 15.17 -15.81 -5.59
N ASP A 135 14.59 -16.63 -4.72
CA ASP A 135 13.39 -17.43 -4.95
C ASP A 135 12.06 -16.70 -4.66
N ALA A 136 12.13 -15.43 -4.24
CA ALA A 136 10.95 -14.67 -3.86
C ALA A 136 9.97 -14.48 -5.02
N THR A 137 8.70 -14.73 -4.76
CA THR A 137 7.57 -14.44 -5.65
C THR A 137 6.61 -13.48 -4.99
N ILE A 138 5.94 -12.63 -5.78
CA ILE A 138 4.99 -11.65 -5.29
C ILE A 138 3.59 -12.08 -5.70
N HIS A 139 2.69 -12.16 -4.72
CA HIS A 139 1.29 -12.51 -4.89
C HIS A 139 0.41 -11.34 -4.47
N SER A 140 -0.42 -10.85 -5.40
CA SER A 140 -1.40 -9.80 -5.08
C SER A 140 -2.71 -10.41 -4.66
N CYS A 141 -3.35 -9.86 -3.64
CA CYS A 141 -4.71 -10.20 -3.29
C CYS A 141 -5.50 -8.96 -2.88
N VAL A 142 -6.83 -9.05 -3.00
CA VAL A 142 -7.77 -8.01 -2.57
C VAL A 142 -8.38 -8.41 -1.25
N GLY A 143 -8.32 -7.51 -0.28
CA GLY A 143 -9.02 -7.63 1.00
C GLY A 143 -10.26 -6.74 1.04
N ILE A 144 -11.38 -7.30 1.48
CA ILE A 144 -12.64 -6.59 1.70
C ILE A 144 -13.03 -6.79 3.17
N PHE A 145 -13.00 -5.71 3.97
CA PHE A 145 -13.24 -5.78 5.42
C PHE A 145 -12.42 -6.88 6.12
N GLY A 146 -11.15 -7.01 5.76
CA GLY A 146 -10.24 -8.01 6.33
C GLY A 146 -10.45 -9.43 5.84
N LYS A 147 -11.33 -9.64 4.87
CA LYS A 147 -11.58 -10.95 4.26
C LYS A 147 -11.06 -10.99 2.84
N THR A 148 -10.56 -12.14 2.41
CA THR A 148 -10.13 -12.39 1.04
C THR A 148 -10.55 -13.77 0.60
N THR A 149 -10.62 -13.99 -0.72
CA THR A 149 -10.78 -15.33 -1.28
C THR A 149 -9.42 -16.04 -1.18
N PRO A 150 -9.29 -17.12 -0.42
CA PRO A 150 -8.00 -17.75 -0.18
C PRO A 150 -7.48 -18.43 -1.44
N SER A 151 -6.35 -17.96 -1.93
CA SER A 151 -5.49 -18.74 -2.84
C SER A 151 -4.47 -19.59 -2.06
N CYS A 152 -4.22 -19.25 -0.79
CA CYS A 152 -3.31 -19.92 0.13
C CYS A 152 -3.82 -19.73 1.57
N PRO A 153 -3.81 -20.76 2.43
CA PRO A 153 -4.36 -20.71 3.80
C PRO A 153 -3.62 -19.72 4.71
N GLU A 154 -2.39 -19.34 4.39
CA GLU A 154 -1.57 -18.40 5.18
C GLU A 154 -1.98 -16.93 4.95
N ILE A 155 -2.57 -16.61 3.80
CA ILE A 155 -2.92 -15.23 3.42
C ILE A 155 -4.10 -14.64 4.22
N PRO A 156 -5.25 -15.34 4.42
CA PRO A 156 -6.39 -14.74 5.11
C PRO A 156 -6.10 -14.21 6.52
N PRO A 157 -5.32 -14.87 7.39
CA PRO A 157 -4.92 -14.30 8.68
C PRO A 157 -4.09 -13.02 8.56
N LEU A 158 -3.24 -12.93 7.54
CA LEU A 158 -2.44 -11.73 7.29
C LEU A 158 -3.31 -10.56 6.80
N VAL A 159 -4.25 -10.84 5.90
CA VAL A 159 -5.24 -9.85 5.43
C VAL A 159 -6.06 -9.28 6.58
N GLN A 160 -6.49 -10.14 7.49
CA GLN A 160 -7.23 -9.71 8.68
C GLN A 160 -6.38 -8.80 9.57
N LYS A 161 -5.11 -9.17 9.85
CA LYS A 161 -4.19 -8.34 10.61
C LYS A 161 -3.94 -6.97 9.98
N VAL A 162 -3.76 -6.92 8.65
CA VAL A 162 -3.63 -5.65 7.92
C VAL A 162 -4.88 -4.80 8.07
N TYR A 163 -6.06 -5.41 7.94
CA TYR A 163 -7.32 -4.69 8.15
C TYR A 163 -7.43 -4.11 9.56
N GLU A 164 -7.07 -4.86 10.59
CA GLU A 164 -7.10 -4.40 11.98
C GLU A 164 -6.17 -3.19 12.22
N GLN A 165 -5.07 -3.09 11.47
CA GLN A 165 -4.14 -1.97 11.59
C GLN A 165 -4.61 -0.69 10.90
N PHE A 166 -5.22 -0.80 9.73
CA PHE A 166 -5.50 0.35 8.88
C PHE A 166 -6.99 0.64 8.72
N LEU A 167 -7.86 -0.30 9.08
CA LEU A 167 -9.32 -0.21 8.97
C LEU A 167 -9.79 0.23 7.57
N MET A 168 -9.04 -0.15 6.54
CA MET A 168 -9.38 0.14 5.15
C MET A 168 -10.33 -0.93 4.62
N PRO A 169 -11.57 -0.58 4.26
CA PRO A 169 -12.59 -1.55 3.85
C PRO A 169 -12.24 -2.32 2.57
N LEU A 170 -11.54 -1.68 1.65
CA LEU A 170 -11.08 -2.29 0.40
C LEU A 170 -9.59 -1.97 0.22
N VAL A 171 -8.77 -2.99 0.06
CA VAL A 171 -7.33 -2.80 -0.12
C VAL A 171 -6.74 -3.91 -0.99
N THR A 172 -5.85 -3.55 -1.91
CA THR A 172 -4.99 -4.49 -2.62
C THR A 172 -3.66 -4.60 -1.88
N MET A 173 -3.24 -5.82 -1.60
CA MET A 173 -2.01 -6.12 -0.87
C MET A 173 -1.11 -7.02 -1.70
N ASN A 174 0.19 -6.78 -1.60
CA ASN A 174 1.21 -7.63 -2.19
C ASN A 174 1.93 -8.40 -1.09
N PHE A 175 1.88 -9.71 -1.18
CA PHE A 175 2.57 -10.63 -0.28
C PHE A 175 3.80 -11.21 -0.97
N VAL A 176 4.92 -11.20 -0.28
CA VAL A 176 6.16 -11.84 -0.73
C VAL A 176 6.20 -13.25 -0.16
N LYS A 177 6.24 -14.24 -1.04
CA LYS A 177 6.48 -15.63 -0.68
C LYS A 177 7.94 -15.98 -0.90
N THR A 178 8.57 -16.50 0.12
CA THR A 178 9.94 -17.05 0.08
C THR A 178 9.86 -18.57 0.29
N ALA A 179 10.96 -19.30 0.20
CA ALA A 179 11.04 -20.77 0.31
C ALA A 179 10.19 -21.36 1.46
N GLY A 180 8.89 -21.48 1.24
CA GLY A 180 7.94 -22.16 2.12
C GLY A 180 7.04 -21.31 3.01
N SER A 181 7.17 -19.95 3.03
CA SER A 181 6.31 -19.08 3.86
C SER A 181 6.08 -17.69 3.23
N TYR A 182 4.99 -17.05 3.68
CA TYR A 182 4.71 -15.64 3.40
C TYR A 182 5.25 -14.74 4.49
#